data_0e8f1c287b3dd23e5384046f2d44da9c
#
_entry.id   0e8f1c287b3dd23e5384046f2d44da9c
#
_cell.length_a   1.000
_cell.length_b   1.000
_cell.length_c   1.000
_cell.angle_alpha   90.00
_cell.angle_beta   90.00
_cell.angle_gamma   90.00
#
_symmetry.space_group_name_H-M   'P 1'
#
loop_
_entity.id
_entity.type
_entity.pdbx_description
1 polymer ?
#
loop_
_entity_poly.entity_id
_entity_poly.type
_entity_poly.pdbx_seq_one_letter_code
_entity_poly.pdbx_strand_id
1 'polypeptide(L)'
;TGINRLVPILRSKNLVKWEYAADAFTTRPTWKNDGGIWAPCVIHYDYDGKYYMFYSFSTWGDSNPGIGVAVSDLPYGPFQDQGKLFDSQSIGVANSIDPFFLELKVGRYLKRYLFWGSFQGIYGIELTQDLKSTTGEKFKIAGNAFEASYIYPKDGKFYFFGSCGSCCEGADS
;
A
#
# COMPACT_ATOMS: atom_id res chain seq x y z
N THR A 1 25.66 -9.29 -8.76
CA THR A 1 24.40 -10.04 -8.86
C THR A 1 23.75 -10.07 -7.50
N GLY A 2 22.79 -9.18 -7.25
CA GLY A 2 22.07 -9.09 -5.97
C GLY A 2 21.21 -10.33 -5.72
N ILE A 3 21.07 -10.71 -4.46
CA ILE A 3 20.08 -11.71 -4.03
C ILE A 3 18.69 -11.11 -4.30
N ASN A 4 17.83 -11.85 -4.96
CA ASN A 4 16.45 -11.44 -5.20
C ASN A 4 15.69 -11.48 -3.86
N ARG A 5 15.33 -10.31 -3.32
CA ARG A 5 14.67 -10.18 -2.02
C ARG A 5 13.19 -9.89 -2.19
N LEU A 6 12.39 -10.45 -1.30
CA LEU A 6 10.94 -10.27 -1.28
C LEU A 6 10.55 -9.24 -0.20
N VAL A 7 10.70 -7.97 -0.53
CA VAL A 7 10.48 -6.82 0.37
C VAL A 7 11.44 -6.85 1.56
N PRO A 8 12.70 -6.41 1.39
CA PRO A 8 13.67 -6.41 2.48
C PRO A 8 13.26 -5.41 3.58
N ILE A 9 13.36 -5.87 4.82
CA ILE A 9 13.09 -5.08 6.01
C ILE A 9 14.40 -4.72 6.67
N LEU A 10 14.59 -3.45 6.90
CA LEU A 10 15.70 -2.90 7.66
C LEU A 10 15.22 -2.42 9.01
N ARG A 11 16.03 -2.54 10.04
CA ARG A 11 15.76 -2.01 11.38
C ARG A 11 16.90 -1.13 11.86
N SER A 12 16.57 -0.17 12.71
CA SER A 12 17.54 0.74 13.31
C SER A 12 17.17 1.07 14.75
N LYS A 13 18.18 1.38 15.58
CA LYS A 13 18.00 1.91 16.93
C LYS A 13 18.09 3.44 17.01
N ASN A 14 18.58 4.09 15.96
CA ASN A 14 18.92 5.53 15.98
C ASN A 14 18.62 6.25 14.66
N LEU A 15 17.92 5.61 13.72
CA LEU A 15 17.56 6.10 12.38
C LEU A 15 18.75 6.43 11.45
N VAL A 16 19.99 6.21 11.90
CA VAL A 16 21.22 6.50 11.14
C VAL A 16 21.90 5.21 10.68
N LYS A 17 22.01 4.23 11.59
CA LYS A 17 22.61 2.92 11.28
C LYS A 17 21.49 1.91 11.13
N TRP A 18 21.39 1.33 9.95
CA TRP A 18 20.39 0.35 9.57
C TRP A 18 21.02 -1.01 9.35
N GLU A 19 20.37 -2.04 9.82
CA GLU A 19 20.76 -3.43 9.60
C GLU A 19 19.59 -4.20 8.95
N TYR A 20 19.93 -5.18 8.13
CA TYR A 20 18.96 -6.09 7.56
C TYR A 20 18.35 -6.95 8.66
N ALA A 21 17.03 -6.98 8.71
CA ALA A 21 16.28 -7.78 9.69
C ALA A 21 15.75 -9.07 9.06
N ALA A 22 15.02 -8.96 7.95
CA ALA A 22 14.39 -10.09 7.27
C ALA A 22 13.92 -9.69 5.86
N ASP A 23 13.45 -10.65 5.08
CA ASP A 23 12.52 -10.41 3.98
C ASP A 23 11.09 -10.54 4.49
N ALA A 24 10.19 -9.67 4.05
CA ALA A 24 8.80 -9.69 4.50
C ALA A 24 8.10 -11.00 4.11
N PHE A 25 8.40 -11.54 2.95
CA PHE A 25 7.86 -12.81 2.48
C PHE A 25 8.94 -13.89 2.39
N THR A 26 8.61 -15.09 2.82
CA THR A 26 9.44 -16.30 2.57
C THR A 26 9.23 -16.87 1.18
N THR A 27 8.02 -16.70 0.64
CA THR A 27 7.64 -17.12 -0.70
C THR A 27 6.86 -16.00 -1.38
N ARG A 28 7.05 -15.85 -2.69
CA ARG A 28 6.35 -14.86 -3.49
C ARG A 28 4.84 -15.12 -3.46
N PRO A 29 3.99 -14.11 -3.27
CA PRO A 29 2.54 -14.22 -3.49
C PRO A 29 2.23 -14.77 -4.89
N THR A 30 1.19 -15.59 -5.00
CA THR A 30 0.90 -16.37 -6.22
C THR A 30 -0.33 -15.92 -7.00
N TRP A 31 -1.03 -14.88 -6.54
CA TRP A 31 -2.23 -14.39 -7.21
C TRP A 31 -1.95 -13.63 -8.53
N LYS A 32 -0.66 -13.38 -8.83
CA LYS A 32 -0.18 -12.84 -10.10
C LYS A 32 1.07 -13.60 -10.54
N ASN A 33 1.14 -13.94 -11.82
CA ASN A 33 2.20 -14.81 -12.36
C ASN A 33 3.53 -14.10 -12.56
N ASP A 34 3.48 -12.78 -12.84
CA ASP A 34 4.65 -11.95 -13.16
C ASP A 34 4.70 -10.70 -12.26
N GLY A 35 5.79 -9.93 -12.40
CA GLY A 35 6.00 -8.67 -11.70
C GLY A 35 6.68 -8.81 -10.35
N GLY A 36 6.79 -7.67 -9.67
CA GLY A 36 7.41 -7.49 -8.35
C GLY A 36 6.43 -6.93 -7.34
N ILE A 37 6.85 -6.94 -6.09
CA ILE A 37 6.12 -6.33 -4.98
C ILE A 37 6.68 -4.93 -4.78
N TRP A 38 5.80 -3.91 -4.90
CA TRP A 38 6.17 -2.50 -4.84
C TRP A 38 5.38 -1.76 -3.76
N ALA A 39 5.92 -0.61 -3.34
CA ALA A 39 5.27 0.39 -2.49
C ALA A 39 4.47 -0.22 -1.31
N PRO A 40 5.09 -0.99 -0.40
CA PRO A 40 4.39 -1.56 0.73
C PRO A 40 3.99 -0.48 1.74
N CYS A 41 2.74 -0.54 2.21
CA CYS A 41 2.25 0.20 3.37
C CYS A 41 2.03 -0.78 4.52
N VAL A 42 2.80 -0.64 5.60
CA VAL A 42 2.73 -1.53 6.77
C VAL A 42 2.15 -0.79 7.95
N ILE A 43 1.20 -1.41 8.63
CA ILE A 43 0.57 -0.88 9.84
C ILE A 43 0.56 -1.92 10.95
N HIS A 44 0.58 -1.49 12.19
CA HIS A 44 0.12 -2.27 13.33
C HIS A 44 -1.38 -2.02 13.50
N TYR A 45 -2.17 -3.08 13.55
CA TYR A 45 -3.62 -2.97 13.66
C TYR A 45 -4.07 -3.32 15.07
N ASP A 46 -4.48 -2.31 15.83
CA ASP A 46 -4.78 -2.45 17.27
C ASP A 46 -5.98 -3.36 17.55
N TYR A 47 -6.85 -3.60 16.58
CA TYR A 47 -8.03 -4.45 16.73
C TYR A 47 -7.68 -5.92 17.05
N ASP A 48 -6.64 -6.45 16.41
CA ASP A 48 -6.21 -7.85 16.60
C ASP A 48 -4.73 -7.98 16.99
N GLY A 49 -4.02 -6.86 17.14
CA GLY A 49 -2.62 -6.81 17.53
C GLY A 49 -1.63 -7.28 16.46
N LYS A 50 -2.06 -7.37 15.21
CA LYS A 50 -1.25 -7.88 14.10
C LYS A 50 -0.71 -6.76 13.22
N TYR A 51 0.29 -7.09 12.41
CA TYR A 51 0.84 -6.24 11.38
C TYR A 51 0.22 -6.60 10.03
N TYR A 52 -0.30 -5.59 9.34
CA TYR A 52 -0.86 -5.71 8.00
C TYR A 52 0.03 -4.98 7.02
N MET A 53 0.31 -5.60 5.90
CA MET A 53 1.03 -5.01 4.79
C MET A 53 0.13 -5.02 3.55
N PHE A 54 -0.23 -3.82 3.09
CA PHE A 54 -0.81 -3.64 1.76
C PHE A 54 0.33 -3.42 0.79
N TYR A 55 0.30 -4.07 -0.35
CA TYR A 55 1.40 -4.03 -1.31
C TYR A 55 0.88 -4.01 -2.75
N SER A 56 1.58 -3.31 -3.62
CA SER A 56 1.34 -3.36 -5.05
C SER A 56 2.00 -4.60 -5.65
N PHE A 57 1.33 -5.25 -6.60
CA PHE A 57 1.91 -6.32 -7.38
C PHE A 57 1.82 -5.96 -8.86
N SER A 58 2.95 -5.62 -9.48
CA SER A 58 3.03 -5.00 -10.79
C SER A 58 4.35 -5.28 -11.50
N THR A 59 4.40 -4.91 -12.77
CA THR A 59 5.61 -4.77 -13.57
C THR A 59 5.49 -3.51 -14.44
N TRP A 60 6.59 -3.04 -15.01
CA TRP A 60 6.54 -1.90 -15.92
C TRP A 60 5.67 -2.22 -17.13
N GLY A 61 4.71 -1.31 -17.44
CA GLY A 61 3.76 -1.50 -18.53
C GLY A 61 2.64 -2.50 -18.22
N ASP A 62 2.47 -2.90 -16.97
CA ASP A 62 1.38 -3.79 -16.56
C ASP A 62 0.02 -3.16 -16.82
N SER A 63 -0.80 -3.82 -17.64
CA SER A 63 -2.16 -3.36 -17.93
C SER A 63 -3.16 -3.65 -16.80
N ASN A 64 -2.79 -4.51 -15.86
CA ASN A 64 -3.66 -4.92 -14.75
C ASN A 64 -2.89 -5.12 -13.43
N PRO A 65 -2.18 -4.07 -12.95
CA PRO A 65 -1.59 -4.12 -11.61
C PRO A 65 -2.67 -4.22 -10.55
N GLY A 66 -2.28 -4.61 -9.35
CA GLY A 66 -3.23 -4.74 -8.26
C GLY A 66 -2.59 -4.60 -6.89
N ILE A 67 -3.44 -4.62 -5.88
CA ILE A 67 -3.06 -4.51 -4.47
C ILE A 67 -3.44 -5.80 -3.76
N GLY A 68 -2.48 -6.35 -3.04
CA GLY A 68 -2.64 -7.48 -2.14
C GLY A 68 -2.54 -7.06 -0.68
N VAL A 69 -2.92 -7.96 0.21
CA VAL A 69 -2.78 -7.81 1.66
C VAL A 69 -2.09 -9.03 2.25
N ALA A 70 -1.19 -8.78 3.21
CA ALA A 70 -0.50 -9.82 3.96
C ALA A 70 -0.48 -9.48 5.45
N VAL A 71 -0.37 -10.50 6.29
CA VAL A 71 -0.49 -10.39 7.76
C VAL A 71 0.67 -11.07 8.46
N SER A 72 1.16 -10.46 9.54
CA SER A 72 2.17 -11.05 10.41
C SER A 72 1.89 -10.74 11.88
N ASP A 73 2.33 -11.60 12.77
CA ASP A 73 2.34 -11.35 14.22
C ASP A 73 3.53 -10.45 14.64
N LEU A 74 4.49 -10.24 13.75
CA LEU A 74 5.74 -9.51 14.03
C LEU A 74 5.99 -8.41 12.98
N PRO A 75 6.57 -7.25 13.37
CA PRO A 75 6.83 -6.14 12.45
C PRO A 75 7.84 -6.47 11.34
N TYR A 76 8.64 -7.50 11.52
CA TYR A 76 9.66 -7.95 10.57
C TYR A 76 9.26 -9.25 9.85
N GLY A 77 7.99 -9.65 9.94
CA GLY A 77 7.47 -10.84 9.26
C GLY A 77 7.84 -12.18 9.96
N PRO A 78 7.73 -13.31 9.25
CA PRO A 78 7.27 -13.39 7.87
C PRO A 78 5.78 -13.02 7.73
N PHE A 79 5.46 -12.27 6.68
CA PHE A 79 4.09 -11.93 6.34
C PHE A 79 3.47 -13.08 5.55
N GLN A 80 2.28 -13.48 5.95
CA GLN A 80 1.47 -14.48 5.25
C GLN A 80 0.55 -13.78 4.27
N ASP A 81 0.73 -14.05 2.97
CA ASP A 81 -0.13 -13.51 1.94
C ASP A 81 -1.58 -13.95 2.14
N GLN A 82 -2.50 -12.99 2.11
CA GLN A 82 -3.94 -13.21 2.19
C GLN A 82 -4.59 -13.10 0.81
N GLY A 83 -3.78 -12.85 -0.22
CA GLY A 83 -4.22 -12.75 -1.61
C GLY A 83 -4.48 -11.33 -2.10
N LYS A 84 -5.09 -11.27 -3.26
CA LYS A 84 -5.45 -10.02 -3.95
C LYS A 84 -6.64 -9.36 -3.27
N LEU A 85 -6.50 -8.08 -2.92
CA LEU A 85 -7.60 -7.26 -2.48
C LEU A 85 -8.44 -6.78 -3.67
N PHE A 86 -7.77 -6.24 -4.68
CA PHE A 86 -8.32 -5.92 -6.01
C PHE A 86 -7.20 -5.70 -7.03
N ASP A 87 -7.56 -5.66 -8.31
CA ASP A 87 -6.69 -5.23 -9.40
C ASP A 87 -7.38 -4.12 -10.23
N SER A 88 -6.65 -3.53 -11.17
CA SER A 88 -7.11 -2.41 -11.98
C SER A 88 -8.40 -2.71 -12.74
N GLN A 89 -8.54 -3.92 -13.26
CA GLN A 89 -9.76 -4.33 -13.97
C GLN A 89 -10.94 -4.50 -13.02
N SER A 90 -10.75 -5.19 -11.89
CA SER A 90 -11.84 -5.47 -10.94
C SER A 90 -12.33 -4.21 -10.23
N ILE A 91 -11.45 -3.26 -9.92
CA ILE A 91 -11.82 -2.00 -9.26
C ILE A 91 -12.19 -0.89 -10.25
N GLY A 92 -11.88 -1.06 -11.55
CA GLY A 92 -12.15 -0.07 -12.59
C GLY A 92 -11.35 1.23 -12.43
N VAL A 93 -10.08 1.11 -12.03
CA VAL A 93 -9.11 2.20 -11.94
C VAL A 93 -7.80 1.70 -12.53
N ALA A 94 -7.35 2.31 -13.62
CA ALA A 94 -6.07 1.97 -14.22
C ALA A 94 -4.91 2.30 -13.28
N ASN A 95 -3.83 1.53 -13.40
CA ASN A 95 -2.61 1.67 -12.60
C ASN A 95 -2.87 1.68 -11.08
N SER A 96 -3.64 0.67 -10.59
CA SER A 96 -3.98 0.51 -9.18
C SER A 96 -2.80 -0.02 -8.38
N ILE A 97 -1.92 0.90 -7.94
CA ILE A 97 -0.73 0.68 -7.13
C ILE A 97 -0.63 1.73 -6.01
N ASP A 98 0.41 1.69 -5.22
CA ASP A 98 0.78 2.64 -4.16
C ASP A 98 -0.29 2.75 -3.04
N PRO A 99 -0.55 1.65 -2.32
CA PRO A 99 -1.54 1.65 -1.26
C PRO A 99 -1.10 2.47 -0.05
N PHE A 100 -2.04 3.22 0.53
CA PHE A 100 -1.90 3.90 1.80
C PHE A 100 -3.12 3.64 2.68
N PHE A 101 -2.90 3.16 3.89
CA PHE A 101 -3.96 2.88 4.86
C PHE A 101 -4.19 4.06 5.80
N LEU A 102 -5.47 4.33 6.10
CA LEU A 102 -5.86 5.32 7.09
C LEU A 102 -7.06 4.82 7.91
N GLU A 103 -6.90 4.75 9.23
CA GLU A 103 -8.03 4.55 10.14
C GLU A 103 -8.46 5.88 10.74
N LEU A 104 -9.75 6.14 10.74
CA LEU A 104 -10.37 7.37 11.23
C LEU A 104 -11.49 7.06 12.22
N LYS A 105 -11.53 7.83 13.29
CA LYS A 105 -12.67 7.86 14.21
C LYS A 105 -13.72 8.84 13.68
N VAL A 106 -14.87 8.31 13.29
CA VAL A 106 -16.03 9.10 12.82
C VAL A 106 -17.18 8.92 13.80
N GLY A 107 -17.35 9.88 14.67
CA GLY A 107 -18.30 9.74 15.81
C GLY A 107 -17.86 8.61 16.74
N ARG A 108 -18.72 7.59 16.88
CA ARG A 108 -18.42 6.38 17.69
C ARG A 108 -17.83 5.22 16.88
N TYR A 109 -17.69 5.36 15.58
CA TYR A 109 -17.25 4.30 14.67
C TYR A 109 -15.78 4.53 14.25
N LEU A 110 -15.06 3.44 14.07
CA LEU A 110 -13.77 3.42 13.38
C LEU A 110 -14.02 3.06 11.92
N LYS A 111 -13.58 3.92 11.03
CA LYS A 111 -13.63 3.76 9.59
C LYS A 111 -12.22 3.49 9.08
N ARG A 112 -12.07 2.55 8.18
CA ARG A 112 -10.78 2.11 7.63
C ARG A 112 -10.81 2.33 6.14
N TYR A 113 -9.84 3.08 5.66
CA TYR A 113 -9.75 3.43 4.25
C TYR A 113 -8.43 2.96 3.67
N LEU A 114 -8.47 2.47 2.45
CA LEU A 114 -7.30 2.31 1.61
C LEU A 114 -7.36 3.35 0.50
N PHE A 115 -6.29 4.13 0.38
CA PHE A 115 -6.08 5.06 -0.71
C PHE A 115 -5.03 4.48 -1.64
N TRP A 116 -5.15 4.75 -2.95
CA TRP A 116 -4.22 4.23 -3.94
C TRP A 116 -4.30 5.02 -5.25
N GLY A 117 -3.32 4.81 -6.14
CA GLY A 117 -3.32 5.29 -7.50
C GLY A 117 -2.00 5.93 -7.91
N SER A 118 -1.75 5.89 -9.20
CA SER A 118 -0.54 6.43 -9.82
C SER A 118 -0.88 6.93 -11.22
N PHE A 119 -0.81 8.25 -11.45
CA PHE A 119 -1.02 8.97 -12.70
C PHE A 119 -2.36 8.72 -13.44
N GLN A 120 -3.30 8.02 -12.82
CA GLN A 120 -4.65 7.79 -13.31
C GLN A 120 -5.73 8.26 -12.32
N GLY A 121 -5.31 9.11 -11.38
CA GLY A 121 -6.07 9.60 -10.25
C GLY A 121 -5.78 8.85 -8.97
N ILE A 122 -6.00 9.52 -7.85
CA ILE A 122 -5.92 8.93 -6.52
C ILE A 122 -7.33 8.68 -6.01
N TYR A 123 -7.56 7.48 -5.54
CA TYR A 123 -8.85 7.00 -5.06
C TYR A 123 -8.78 6.53 -3.63
N GLY A 124 -9.92 6.48 -2.97
CA GLY A 124 -10.11 5.87 -1.67
C GLY A 124 -11.28 4.90 -1.68
N ILE A 125 -11.22 3.88 -0.83
CA ILE A 125 -12.30 2.93 -0.58
C ILE A 125 -12.29 2.50 0.88
N GLU A 126 -13.46 2.24 1.45
CA GLU A 126 -13.56 1.71 2.81
C GLU A 126 -13.21 0.22 2.82
N LEU A 127 -12.48 -0.22 3.83
CA LEU A 127 -12.16 -1.63 4.08
C LEU A 127 -13.11 -2.22 5.12
N THR A 128 -13.32 -3.53 5.03
CA THR A 128 -13.91 -4.34 6.09
C THR A 128 -13.06 -4.30 7.37
N GLN A 129 -13.65 -4.67 8.50
CA GLN A 129 -12.97 -4.66 9.80
C GLN A 129 -11.75 -5.59 9.84
N ASP A 130 -11.77 -6.69 9.10
CA ASP A 130 -10.65 -7.63 8.99
C ASP A 130 -9.57 -7.19 7.99
N LEU A 131 -9.74 -6.05 7.35
CA LEU A 131 -8.85 -5.43 6.35
C LEU A 131 -8.58 -6.29 5.10
N LYS A 132 -9.35 -7.34 4.87
CA LYS A 132 -9.13 -8.30 3.78
C LYS A 132 -10.08 -8.13 2.60
N SER A 133 -11.01 -7.19 2.70
CA SER A 133 -11.97 -6.88 1.63
C SER A 133 -12.31 -5.40 1.62
N THR A 134 -12.78 -4.93 0.49
CA THR A 134 -13.32 -3.58 0.34
C THR A 134 -14.82 -3.57 0.60
N THR A 135 -15.35 -2.44 1.04
CA THR A 135 -16.79 -2.22 1.22
C THR A 135 -17.18 -0.84 0.70
N GLY A 136 -18.41 -0.73 0.20
CA GLY A 136 -18.91 0.50 -0.39
C GLY A 136 -18.31 0.82 -1.76
N GLU A 137 -18.48 2.07 -2.17
CA GLU A 137 -18.00 2.57 -3.45
C GLU A 137 -16.68 3.31 -3.30
N LYS A 138 -15.82 3.20 -4.32
CA LYS A 138 -14.61 4.01 -4.40
C LYS A 138 -14.96 5.47 -4.68
N PHE A 139 -14.13 6.37 -4.17
CA PHE A 139 -14.24 7.81 -4.43
C PHE A 139 -12.89 8.39 -4.86
N LYS A 140 -12.93 9.37 -5.76
CA LYS A 140 -11.72 10.03 -6.26
C LYS A 140 -11.36 11.22 -5.38
N ILE A 141 -10.08 11.36 -4.98
CA ILE A 141 -9.59 12.47 -4.16
C ILE A 141 -8.63 13.40 -4.89
N ALA A 142 -7.91 12.91 -5.90
CA ALA A 142 -6.99 13.72 -6.68
C ALA A 142 -6.97 13.33 -8.16
N GLY A 143 -6.47 14.23 -9.01
CA GLY A 143 -6.37 14.06 -10.45
C GLY A 143 -5.20 13.19 -10.90
N ASN A 144 -4.99 13.18 -12.23
CA ASN A 144 -4.04 12.27 -12.88
C ASN A 144 -2.57 12.75 -12.84
N ALA A 145 -2.31 13.90 -12.22
CA ALA A 145 -0.96 14.44 -12.08
C ALA A 145 -0.15 13.83 -10.92
N PHE A 146 -0.78 12.98 -10.11
CA PHE A 146 -0.19 12.50 -8.88
C PHE A 146 -0.03 10.98 -8.89
N GLU A 147 0.99 10.53 -8.18
CA GLU A 147 1.18 9.15 -7.73
C GLU A 147 1.42 9.10 -6.23
N ALA A 148 1.30 7.91 -5.67
CA ALA A 148 1.35 7.65 -4.25
C ALA A 148 0.36 8.51 -3.46
N SER A 149 0.21 8.22 -2.20
CA SER A 149 -0.64 9.02 -1.32
C SER A 149 -0.20 8.89 0.11
N TYR A 150 -0.15 10.02 0.79
CA TYR A 150 -0.09 10.07 2.24
C TYR A 150 -1.10 11.09 2.71
N ILE A 151 -2.00 10.71 3.63
CA ILE A 151 -3.05 11.59 4.12
C ILE A 151 -2.85 11.78 5.62
N TYR A 152 -2.69 13.04 6.01
CA TYR A 152 -2.50 13.44 7.38
C TYR A 152 -3.73 14.20 7.90
N PRO A 153 -4.48 13.65 8.86
CA PRO A 153 -5.59 14.35 9.51
C PRO A 153 -5.07 15.29 10.59
N LYS A 154 -5.48 16.57 10.54
CA LYS A 154 -5.16 17.56 11.55
C LYS A 154 -6.21 18.67 11.61
N ASP A 155 -6.62 19.04 12.82
CA ASP A 155 -7.50 20.20 13.10
C ASP A 155 -8.81 20.15 12.26
N GLY A 156 -9.42 18.95 12.15
CA GLY A 156 -10.65 18.75 11.39
C GLY A 156 -10.50 18.81 9.87
N LYS A 157 -9.28 18.79 9.36
CA LYS A 157 -8.94 18.80 7.93
C LYS A 157 -8.10 17.57 7.58
N PHE A 158 -8.05 17.26 6.28
CA PHE A 158 -7.16 16.26 5.71
C PHE A 158 -6.16 16.93 4.77
N TYR A 159 -4.89 16.64 4.99
CA TYR A 159 -3.80 17.10 4.13
C TYR A 159 -3.33 15.93 3.28
N PHE A 160 -3.43 16.09 1.97
CA PHE A 160 -2.96 15.10 1.00
C PHE A 160 -1.54 15.47 0.56
N PHE A 161 -0.66 14.48 0.59
CA PHE A 161 0.69 14.53 0.02
C PHE A 161 0.77 13.49 -1.08
N GLY A 162 1.15 13.89 -2.26
CA GLY A 162 1.35 13.03 -3.42
C GLY A 162 2.57 13.47 -4.19
N SER A 163 3.20 12.54 -4.89
CA SER A 163 4.27 12.84 -5.82
C SER A 163 3.70 13.28 -7.15
N CYS A 164 4.39 14.16 -7.86
CA CYS A 164 4.05 14.59 -9.22
C CYS A 164 5.35 14.69 -10.04
N GLY A 165 5.23 14.75 -11.37
CA GLY A 165 6.37 14.75 -12.29
C GLY A 165 6.77 13.34 -12.73
N SER A 166 7.97 13.19 -13.28
CA SER A 166 8.52 11.90 -13.73
C SER A 166 9.36 11.25 -12.63
N CYS A 167 9.19 9.95 -12.42
CA CYS A 167 10.01 9.19 -11.47
C CYS A 167 11.50 9.18 -11.83
N CYS A 168 11.85 9.42 -13.10
CA CYS A 168 13.19 9.19 -13.66
C CYS A 168 13.87 10.47 -14.17
N GLU A 169 13.20 11.60 -14.07
CA GLU A 169 13.73 12.93 -14.39
C GLU A 169 13.99 13.68 -13.09
N GLY A 170 15.05 14.48 -13.06
CA GLY A 170 15.42 15.23 -11.85
C GLY A 170 14.37 16.27 -11.44
N ALA A 171 14.59 16.91 -10.28
CA ALA A 171 13.67 17.86 -9.66
C ALA A 171 13.34 19.11 -10.53
N ASP A 172 14.04 19.32 -11.61
CA ASP A 172 13.90 20.47 -12.51
C ASP A 172 13.12 20.17 -13.80
N SER A 173 12.46 19.01 -13.86
CA SER A 173 11.65 18.57 -15.02
C SER A 173 10.15 18.82 -14.83
#